data_23b43d5af55c91116f52b85dec46a906
#
_entry.id   23b43d5af55c91116f52b85dec46a906
#
_cell.length_a   1.000
_cell.length_b   1.000
_cell.length_c   1.000
_cell.angle_alpha   90.00
_cell.angle_beta   90.00
_cell.angle_gamma   90.00
#
_symmetry.space_group_name_H-M   'P 1'
#
loop_
_entity.id
_entity.type
_entity.pdbx_description
1 polymer ?
#
loop_
_entity_poly.entity_id
_entity_poly.type
_entity_poly.pdbx_seq_one_letter_code
_entity_poly.pdbx_strand_id
1 'polypeptide(L)'
;MKKNWILLLLLTFSLASLSAQDALYPNTFPLGDVRITAGPFKHACDLNVKVLLQYDTDRLLAPFLREAGLPKKAETYGNWEKDGLDGHIGGHYLTALAIHYAATGNLECKKRMDYMVSEFARVQQANGDGSICGFPNSKKFTEEIRKGNVGIVWNYWVAWYNMHKTYAGLRDAWLYGKNEKAKKIFLKFCDWGVDVISNLDDRQMERMLDNEFGGMNEVYADAWQMTGNPKYLDTAKRFSHKQIFDSMARRIDNLDNKHANTQVPKAVGYQRVAELNSKTAPDYNDFMTAAEFFWETVVSHRSLSLGGNSRGEHFPEAGKCSDYMHERQGPESCNTNNMLKLTEGLFRMHPKVEYADFYERAMYNHILSTQHPEHGGYVYFTPACPSHYRVYSAPGKAMWCCVGTGMENHGKYGQFIYTHDTADNALYVNLFIPSELNWKEKKIKIVQETDFPNEEGTTLTVNPSKATQFKLLIRYPSWVEQGKMQVVCNGVDYAKSAQPGSYIAID
;
A
#
# COMPACT_ATOMS: atom_id res chain seq x y z
N MET A 1 36.70 37.47 -46.05
CA MET A 1 35.50 36.64 -45.98
C MET A 1 35.71 35.58 -44.89
N LYS A 2 35.17 35.78 -43.72
CA LYS A 2 35.24 34.81 -42.59
C LYS A 2 33.95 33.99 -42.57
N LYS A 3 34.02 32.67 -42.75
CA LYS A 3 32.91 31.75 -42.64
C LYS A 3 32.74 31.37 -41.16
N ASN A 4 31.62 31.76 -40.58
CA ASN A 4 31.21 31.28 -39.25
C ASN A 4 30.50 29.92 -39.40
N TRP A 5 31.04 28.89 -38.75
CA TRP A 5 30.39 27.61 -38.61
C TRP A 5 29.60 27.64 -37.28
N ILE A 6 28.28 27.58 -37.37
CA ILE A 6 27.41 27.37 -36.22
C ILE A 6 27.28 25.84 -35.98
N LEU A 7 27.84 25.36 -34.92
CA LEU A 7 27.72 23.97 -34.47
C LEU A 7 26.38 23.80 -33.74
N LEU A 8 25.41 23.15 -34.40
CA LEU A 8 24.12 22.80 -33.80
C LEU A 8 24.32 21.52 -33.00
N LEU A 9 24.38 21.60 -31.63
CA LEU A 9 24.32 20.44 -30.72
C LEU A 9 22.86 20.00 -30.62
N LEU A 10 22.51 18.91 -31.32
CA LEU A 10 21.27 18.17 -31.10
C LEU A 10 21.43 17.32 -29.87
N LEU A 11 20.91 17.79 -28.75
CA LEU A 11 20.67 16.96 -27.55
C LEU A 11 19.47 16.04 -27.83
N THR A 12 19.74 14.81 -28.21
CA THR A 12 18.74 13.75 -28.23
C THR A 12 18.46 13.30 -26.79
N PHE A 13 17.40 13.82 -26.18
CA PHE A 13 16.82 13.22 -25.01
C PHE A 13 16.19 11.86 -25.41
N SER A 14 16.87 10.77 -25.11
CA SER A 14 16.23 9.46 -25.12
C SER A 14 15.24 9.39 -23.95
N LEU A 15 13.97 9.63 -24.25
CA LEU A 15 12.86 9.31 -23.37
C LEU A 15 12.78 7.78 -23.26
N ALA A 16 13.52 7.18 -22.32
CA ALA A 16 13.19 5.86 -21.82
C ALA A 16 11.80 5.97 -21.21
N SER A 17 10.82 5.31 -21.79
CA SER A 17 9.49 5.16 -21.17
C SER A 17 9.61 4.24 -19.96
N LEU A 18 9.90 4.83 -18.80
CA LEU A 18 9.79 4.15 -17.51
C LEU A 18 8.35 3.63 -17.34
N SER A 19 8.18 2.43 -16.84
CA SER A 19 6.85 1.97 -16.45
C SER A 19 6.32 2.87 -15.32
N ALA A 20 5.00 3.03 -15.23
CA ALA A 20 4.43 3.92 -14.23
C ALA A 20 4.80 3.51 -12.80
N GLN A 21 4.99 2.21 -12.56
CA GLN A 21 5.37 1.68 -11.24
C GLN A 21 6.82 2.00 -10.90
N ASP A 22 7.74 1.86 -11.85
CA ASP A 22 9.15 2.25 -11.64
C ASP A 22 9.28 3.75 -11.38
N ALA A 23 8.35 4.57 -11.91
CA ALA A 23 8.32 5.99 -11.63
C ALA A 23 7.96 6.32 -10.17
N LEU A 24 7.09 5.52 -9.50
CA LEU A 24 6.70 5.75 -8.10
C LEU A 24 7.50 4.90 -7.11
N TYR A 25 7.68 3.64 -7.42
CA TYR A 25 8.28 2.67 -6.49
C TYR A 25 9.52 2.05 -7.15
N PRO A 26 10.69 2.66 -6.97
CA PRO A 26 11.93 2.12 -7.52
C PRO A 26 12.21 0.74 -6.94
N ASN A 27 12.94 -0.08 -7.71
CA ASN A 27 13.34 -1.43 -7.30
C ASN A 27 12.17 -2.42 -7.12
N THR A 28 11.00 -2.12 -7.64
CA THR A 28 9.85 -3.05 -7.69
C THR A 28 9.47 -3.37 -9.14
N PHE A 29 8.98 -4.59 -9.35
CA PHE A 29 8.40 -4.94 -10.65
C PHE A 29 6.97 -4.43 -10.78
N PRO A 30 6.54 -3.99 -11.97
CA PRO A 30 5.13 -3.76 -12.23
C PRO A 30 4.31 -5.01 -11.87
N LEU A 31 3.24 -4.84 -11.10
CA LEU A 31 2.42 -5.97 -10.63
C LEU A 31 1.94 -6.88 -11.79
N GLY A 32 1.71 -6.30 -12.98
CA GLY A 32 1.34 -7.05 -14.17
C GLY A 32 2.44 -7.92 -14.77
N ASP A 33 3.69 -7.73 -14.37
CA ASP A 33 4.84 -8.50 -14.82
C ASP A 33 5.14 -9.71 -13.91
N VAL A 34 4.45 -9.81 -12.76
CA VAL A 34 4.50 -10.94 -11.85
C VAL A 34 3.15 -11.65 -11.84
N ARG A 35 3.11 -12.90 -12.27
CA ARG A 35 1.88 -13.72 -12.33
C ARG A 35 1.98 -14.88 -11.36
N ILE A 36 1.05 -14.96 -10.40
CA ILE A 36 0.89 -16.14 -9.57
C ILE A 36 0.22 -17.23 -10.37
N THR A 37 0.78 -18.43 -10.39
CA THR A 37 0.36 -19.52 -11.29
C THR A 37 -0.50 -20.57 -10.60
N ALA A 38 -0.30 -20.78 -9.29
CA ALA A 38 -0.98 -21.82 -8.52
C ALA A 38 -1.03 -21.52 -7.02
N GLY A 39 -1.58 -22.42 -6.23
CA GLY A 39 -1.58 -22.37 -4.77
C GLY A 39 -2.63 -21.47 -4.13
N PRO A 40 -2.59 -21.30 -2.81
CA PRO A 40 -3.64 -20.63 -2.05
C PRO A 40 -3.76 -19.13 -2.40
N PHE A 41 -2.67 -18.47 -2.74
CA PHE A 41 -2.67 -17.06 -3.14
C PHE A 41 -3.35 -16.83 -4.50
N LYS A 42 -3.17 -17.78 -5.43
CA LYS A 42 -3.88 -17.74 -6.72
C LYS A 42 -5.38 -17.92 -6.50
N HIS A 43 -5.77 -18.89 -5.68
CA HIS A 43 -7.17 -19.14 -5.33
C HIS A 43 -7.80 -17.89 -4.69
N ALA A 44 -7.14 -17.29 -3.71
CA ALA A 44 -7.63 -16.10 -3.01
C ALA A 44 -7.78 -14.90 -3.95
N CYS A 45 -6.83 -14.68 -4.85
CA CYS A 45 -6.89 -13.61 -5.85
C CYS A 45 -8.06 -13.81 -6.82
N ASP A 46 -8.24 -15.03 -7.36
CA ASP A 46 -9.32 -15.34 -8.30
C ASP A 46 -10.71 -15.25 -7.64
N LEU A 47 -10.82 -15.70 -6.40
CA LEU A 47 -12.04 -15.55 -5.61
C LEU A 47 -12.35 -14.09 -5.35
N ASN A 48 -11.33 -13.29 -5.04
CA ASN A 48 -11.50 -11.86 -4.79
C ASN A 48 -12.02 -11.11 -6.02
N VAL A 49 -11.55 -11.44 -7.23
CA VAL A 49 -12.14 -10.92 -8.47
C VAL A 49 -13.64 -11.20 -8.53
N LYS A 50 -14.06 -12.45 -8.22
CA LYS A 50 -15.49 -12.80 -8.22
C LYS A 50 -16.28 -11.99 -7.19
N VAL A 51 -15.70 -11.73 -6.01
CA VAL A 51 -16.33 -10.93 -4.96
C VAL A 51 -16.44 -9.47 -5.39
N LEU A 52 -15.38 -8.88 -5.95
CA LEU A 52 -15.40 -7.49 -6.45
C LEU A 52 -16.48 -7.28 -7.52
N LEU A 53 -16.68 -8.26 -8.39
CA LEU A 53 -17.68 -8.16 -9.46
C LEU A 53 -19.13 -8.31 -8.96
N GLN A 54 -19.38 -8.68 -7.70
CA GLN A 54 -20.71 -8.67 -7.08
C GLN A 54 -21.14 -7.28 -6.59
N TYR A 55 -20.19 -6.34 -6.39
CA TYR A 55 -20.53 -5.00 -5.95
C TYR A 55 -21.13 -4.18 -7.10
N ASP A 56 -22.16 -3.42 -6.77
CA ASP A 56 -22.75 -2.43 -7.68
C ASP A 56 -21.98 -1.12 -7.59
N THR A 57 -21.33 -0.76 -8.68
CA THR A 57 -20.47 0.44 -8.78
C THR A 57 -21.25 1.74 -8.60
N ASP A 58 -22.51 1.79 -9.08
CA ASP A 58 -23.35 2.99 -8.94
C ASP A 58 -23.77 3.25 -7.48
N ARG A 59 -23.93 2.19 -6.70
CA ARG A 59 -24.16 2.29 -5.25
C ARG A 59 -22.97 2.86 -4.51
N LEU A 60 -21.73 2.50 -4.91
CA LEU A 60 -20.50 3.03 -4.34
C LEU A 60 -20.22 4.49 -4.78
N LEU A 61 -20.73 4.89 -5.95
CA LEU A 61 -20.62 6.26 -6.46
C LEU A 61 -21.70 7.19 -5.90
N ALA A 62 -22.81 6.65 -5.38
CA ALA A 62 -23.95 7.43 -4.91
C ALA A 62 -23.60 8.53 -3.88
N PRO A 63 -22.72 8.29 -2.87
CA PRO A 63 -22.31 9.33 -1.94
C PRO A 63 -21.66 10.54 -2.61
N PHE A 64 -20.76 10.30 -3.55
CA PHE A 64 -20.03 11.35 -4.27
C PHE A 64 -20.94 12.18 -5.19
N LEU A 65 -21.88 11.50 -5.88
CA LEU A 65 -22.87 12.19 -6.71
C LEU A 65 -23.79 13.06 -5.85
N ARG A 66 -24.22 12.58 -4.68
CA ARG A 66 -25.00 13.35 -3.71
C ARG A 66 -24.28 14.63 -3.29
N GLU A 67 -23.03 14.53 -2.84
CA GLU A 67 -22.26 15.69 -2.35
C GLU A 67 -21.95 16.70 -3.45
N ALA A 68 -21.86 16.27 -4.71
CA ALA A 68 -21.71 17.13 -5.87
C ALA A 68 -23.04 17.74 -6.39
N GLY A 69 -24.17 17.40 -5.78
CA GLY A 69 -25.50 17.85 -6.26
C GLY A 69 -25.93 17.21 -7.59
N LEU A 70 -25.33 16.06 -7.94
CA LEU A 70 -25.66 15.30 -9.14
C LEU A 70 -26.71 14.21 -8.83
N PRO A 71 -27.58 13.85 -9.80
CA PRO A 71 -28.53 12.77 -9.63
C PRO A 71 -27.80 11.44 -9.33
N LYS A 72 -28.21 10.78 -8.25
CA LYS A 72 -27.75 9.40 -7.93
C LYS A 72 -28.29 8.43 -8.99
N LYS A 73 -27.52 7.43 -9.34
CA LYS A 73 -27.92 6.35 -10.25
C LYS A 73 -28.46 5.13 -9.51
N ALA A 74 -28.09 4.99 -8.22
CA ALA A 74 -28.56 3.96 -7.31
C ALA A 74 -28.56 4.48 -5.87
N GLU A 75 -29.23 3.79 -4.96
CA GLU A 75 -29.12 4.06 -3.52
C GLU A 75 -27.78 3.55 -2.99
N THR A 76 -27.18 4.29 -2.06
CA THR A 76 -25.91 3.91 -1.43
C THR A 76 -26.04 2.57 -0.72
N TYR A 77 -24.90 1.93 -0.46
CA TYR A 77 -24.84 0.83 0.51
C TYR A 77 -25.18 1.34 1.90
N GLY A 78 -25.67 0.46 2.76
CA GLY A 78 -25.87 0.76 4.17
C GLY A 78 -24.60 0.60 4.99
N ASN A 79 -24.76 0.45 6.31
CA ASN A 79 -23.65 0.33 7.24
C ASN A 79 -22.77 1.59 7.18
N TRP A 80 -21.46 1.51 7.32
CA TRP A 80 -20.57 2.66 7.35
C TRP A 80 -20.63 3.57 6.11
N GLU A 81 -21.10 3.05 4.97
CA GLU A 81 -21.36 3.85 3.75
C GLU A 81 -22.62 4.74 3.86
N LYS A 82 -23.31 4.76 5.02
CA LYS A 82 -24.48 5.60 5.32
C LYS A 82 -24.39 6.26 6.70
N ASP A 83 -23.43 5.86 7.52
CA ASP A 83 -23.35 6.27 8.93
C ASP A 83 -22.27 7.35 9.16
N GLY A 84 -21.83 8.05 8.08
CA GLY A 84 -20.89 9.17 8.14
C GLY A 84 -19.51 8.88 7.54
N LEU A 85 -19.23 7.63 7.14
CA LEU A 85 -18.02 7.24 6.41
C LEU A 85 -18.29 7.01 4.92
N ASP A 86 -19.39 7.55 4.43
CA ASP A 86 -19.86 7.42 3.06
C ASP A 86 -18.75 7.73 2.05
N GLY A 87 -18.49 6.81 1.13
CA GLY A 87 -17.52 6.96 0.04
C GLY A 87 -16.16 6.28 0.29
N HIS A 88 -15.81 5.87 1.52
CA HIS A 88 -14.50 5.23 1.77
C HIS A 88 -14.34 3.91 1.02
N ILE A 89 -15.38 3.06 0.97
CA ILE A 89 -15.35 1.80 0.19
C ILE A 89 -15.25 2.09 -1.31
N GLY A 90 -15.84 3.18 -1.80
CA GLY A 90 -15.68 3.59 -3.19
C GLY A 90 -14.21 3.83 -3.56
N GLY A 91 -13.44 4.48 -2.68
CA GLY A 91 -11.99 4.66 -2.85
C GLY A 91 -11.22 3.33 -2.84
N HIS A 92 -11.45 2.48 -1.84
CA HIS A 92 -10.86 1.14 -1.75
C HIS A 92 -11.20 0.25 -2.96
N TYR A 93 -12.45 0.28 -3.40
CA TYR A 93 -12.90 -0.49 -4.55
C TYR A 93 -12.20 -0.05 -5.84
N LEU A 94 -11.98 1.24 -6.03
CA LEU A 94 -11.22 1.75 -7.17
C LEU A 94 -9.78 1.22 -7.16
N THR A 95 -9.08 1.27 -6.00
CA THR A 95 -7.77 0.65 -5.80
C THR A 95 -7.81 -0.85 -6.14
N ALA A 96 -8.78 -1.58 -5.58
CA ALA A 96 -8.90 -3.02 -5.76
C ALA A 96 -9.12 -3.41 -7.23
N LEU A 97 -9.97 -2.69 -7.97
CA LEU A 97 -10.18 -2.92 -9.40
C LEU A 97 -8.89 -2.73 -10.21
N ALA A 98 -8.12 -1.67 -9.90
CA ALA A 98 -6.85 -1.39 -10.57
C ALA A 98 -5.80 -2.48 -10.30
N ILE A 99 -5.66 -2.89 -9.05
CA ILE A 99 -4.74 -3.95 -8.62
C ILE A 99 -5.10 -5.29 -9.26
N HIS A 100 -6.37 -5.70 -9.21
CA HIS A 100 -6.79 -6.98 -9.77
C HIS A 100 -6.72 -7.01 -11.30
N TYR A 101 -6.99 -5.87 -11.97
CA TYR A 101 -6.69 -5.77 -13.40
C TYR A 101 -5.20 -5.99 -13.67
N ALA A 102 -4.31 -5.32 -12.95
CA ALA A 102 -2.87 -5.51 -13.12
C ALA A 102 -2.45 -6.95 -12.81
N ALA A 103 -2.89 -7.53 -11.68
CA ALA A 103 -2.51 -8.86 -11.25
C ALA A 103 -3.05 -9.99 -12.15
N THR A 104 -4.24 -9.84 -12.73
CA THR A 104 -4.94 -10.94 -13.42
C THR A 104 -5.20 -10.68 -14.91
N GLY A 105 -5.17 -9.42 -15.34
CA GLY A 105 -5.60 -9.02 -16.68
C GLY A 105 -7.13 -8.97 -16.87
N ASN A 106 -7.92 -9.03 -15.78
CA ASN A 106 -9.37 -9.06 -15.85
C ASN A 106 -9.94 -7.76 -16.44
N LEU A 107 -10.55 -7.84 -17.62
CA LEU A 107 -11.05 -6.68 -18.36
C LEU A 107 -12.33 -6.07 -17.74
N GLU A 108 -13.12 -6.83 -17.00
CA GLU A 108 -14.29 -6.26 -16.31
C GLU A 108 -13.86 -5.39 -15.13
N CYS A 109 -12.78 -5.75 -14.40
CA CYS A 109 -12.17 -4.87 -13.42
C CYS A 109 -11.70 -3.56 -14.08
N LYS A 110 -11.03 -3.65 -15.22
CA LYS A 110 -10.59 -2.46 -15.99
C LYS A 110 -11.76 -1.57 -16.40
N LYS A 111 -12.81 -2.15 -16.95
CA LYS A 111 -14.01 -1.43 -17.40
C LYS A 111 -14.69 -0.69 -16.25
N ARG A 112 -14.88 -1.34 -15.09
CA ARG A 112 -15.48 -0.71 -13.91
C ARG A 112 -14.60 0.38 -13.33
N MET A 113 -13.29 0.18 -13.28
CA MET A 113 -12.32 1.20 -12.87
C MET A 113 -12.43 2.43 -13.78
N ASP A 114 -12.40 2.27 -15.09
CA ASP A 114 -12.49 3.38 -16.06
C ASP A 114 -13.83 4.12 -15.95
N TYR A 115 -14.91 3.39 -15.69
CA TYR A 115 -16.22 3.97 -15.42
C TYR A 115 -16.21 4.84 -14.17
N MET A 116 -15.67 4.34 -13.04
CA MET A 116 -15.56 5.11 -11.80
C MET A 116 -14.71 6.36 -11.96
N VAL A 117 -13.58 6.26 -12.65
CA VAL A 117 -12.73 7.43 -12.96
C VAL A 117 -13.49 8.47 -13.77
N SER A 118 -14.36 8.04 -14.69
CA SER A 118 -15.18 8.94 -15.48
C SER A 118 -16.24 9.63 -14.64
N GLU A 119 -16.87 8.94 -13.70
CA GLU A 119 -17.83 9.53 -12.77
C GLU A 119 -17.15 10.48 -11.77
N PHE A 120 -15.96 10.14 -11.24
CA PHE A 120 -15.20 11.06 -10.41
C PHE A 120 -14.78 12.34 -11.15
N ALA A 121 -14.50 12.27 -12.45
CA ALA A 121 -14.28 13.47 -13.25
C ALA A 121 -15.54 14.36 -13.34
N ARG A 122 -16.74 13.74 -13.47
CA ARG A 122 -18.03 14.47 -13.45
C ARG A 122 -18.27 15.13 -12.10
N VAL A 123 -18.04 14.39 -11.01
CA VAL A 123 -18.14 14.90 -9.63
C VAL A 123 -17.21 16.10 -9.43
N GLN A 124 -15.93 15.96 -9.80
CA GLN A 124 -14.95 17.03 -9.68
C GLN A 124 -15.31 18.27 -10.53
N GLN A 125 -15.86 18.06 -11.72
CA GLN A 125 -16.33 19.13 -12.58
C GLN A 125 -17.54 19.85 -11.97
N ALA A 126 -18.50 19.11 -11.41
CA ALA A 126 -19.69 19.68 -10.79
C ALA A 126 -19.38 20.47 -9.51
N ASN A 127 -18.42 20.01 -8.71
CA ASN A 127 -17.95 20.74 -7.53
C ASN A 127 -17.22 22.04 -7.91
N GLY A 128 -16.53 22.09 -9.04
CA GLY A 128 -15.86 23.28 -9.57
C GLY A 128 -14.53 23.62 -8.89
N ASP A 129 -14.33 23.24 -7.64
CA ASP A 129 -13.15 23.56 -6.82
C ASP A 129 -12.03 22.50 -6.85
N GLY A 130 -12.29 21.35 -7.43
CA GLY A 130 -11.34 20.23 -7.50
C GLY A 130 -11.62 19.10 -6.51
N SER A 131 -12.57 19.26 -5.59
CA SER A 131 -12.92 18.28 -4.56
C SER A 131 -13.63 17.03 -5.11
N ILE A 132 -13.42 15.92 -4.40
CA ILE A 132 -14.14 14.65 -4.59
C ILE A 132 -14.36 14.04 -3.20
N CYS A 133 -15.48 14.31 -2.58
CA CYS A 133 -15.81 13.84 -1.23
C CYS A 133 -17.14 13.08 -1.26
N GLY A 134 -17.23 12.01 -0.46
CA GLY A 134 -18.46 11.21 -0.34
C GLY A 134 -19.18 11.41 1.00
N PHE A 135 -18.50 11.82 2.07
CA PHE A 135 -19.09 11.99 3.39
C PHE A 135 -20.04 13.21 3.45
N PRO A 136 -21.11 13.14 4.26
CA PRO A 136 -22.13 14.17 4.30
C PRO A 136 -21.61 15.54 4.72
N ASN A 137 -22.12 16.60 4.07
CA ASN A 137 -21.76 18.01 4.35
C ASN A 137 -20.26 18.32 4.18
N SER A 138 -19.60 17.66 3.25
CA SER A 138 -18.17 17.80 2.98
C SER A 138 -17.75 19.24 2.65
N LYS A 139 -18.60 20.03 1.98
CA LYS A 139 -18.36 21.46 1.69
C LYS A 139 -18.26 22.29 2.97
N LYS A 140 -19.21 22.11 3.92
CA LYS A 140 -19.18 22.79 5.21
C LYS A 140 -17.91 22.44 6.01
N PHE A 141 -17.53 21.16 6.03
CA PHE A 141 -16.30 20.71 6.68
C PHE A 141 -15.08 21.49 6.17
N THR A 142 -14.90 21.55 4.85
CA THR A 142 -13.73 22.19 4.24
C THR A 142 -13.74 23.71 4.35
N GLU A 143 -14.91 24.35 4.30
CA GLU A 143 -15.05 25.79 4.56
C GLU A 143 -14.62 26.16 5.97
N GLU A 144 -14.99 25.37 6.98
CA GLU A 144 -14.56 25.61 8.37
C GLU A 144 -13.06 25.40 8.56
N ILE A 145 -12.46 24.38 7.92
CA ILE A 145 -11.00 24.19 7.93
C ILE A 145 -10.29 25.41 7.32
N ARG A 146 -10.73 25.90 6.15
CA ARG A 146 -10.15 27.11 5.51
C ARG A 146 -10.20 28.36 6.41
N LYS A 147 -11.21 28.46 7.28
CA LYS A 147 -11.34 29.55 8.27
C LYS A 147 -10.44 29.34 9.51
N GLY A 148 -9.72 28.21 9.60
CA GLY A 148 -8.92 27.84 10.77
C GLY A 148 -9.71 27.18 11.90
N ASN A 149 -11.00 26.88 11.70
CA ASN A 149 -11.82 26.17 12.68
C ASN A 149 -11.59 24.64 12.58
N VAL A 150 -10.38 24.22 12.93
CA VAL A 150 -9.97 22.81 12.84
C VAL A 150 -10.70 21.88 13.83
N GLY A 151 -11.34 22.44 14.85
CA GLY A 151 -12.18 21.67 15.78
C GLY A 151 -13.38 20.99 15.11
N ILE A 152 -13.73 21.41 13.89
CA ILE A 152 -14.81 20.79 13.09
C ILE A 152 -14.58 19.31 12.82
N VAL A 153 -13.32 18.81 12.82
CA VAL A 153 -12.99 17.39 12.56
C VAL A 153 -13.73 16.47 13.54
N TRP A 154 -14.00 16.92 14.76
CA TRP A 154 -14.68 16.11 15.79
C TRP A 154 -16.21 16.02 15.62
N ASN A 155 -16.76 16.78 14.68
CA ASN A 155 -18.17 16.70 14.28
C ASN A 155 -18.38 15.68 13.16
N TYR A 156 -17.31 15.12 12.64
CA TYR A 156 -17.31 14.09 11.60
C TYR A 156 -16.56 12.88 12.13
N TRP A 157 -16.85 11.72 11.59
CA TRP A 157 -16.15 10.52 12.05
C TRP A 157 -14.64 10.64 11.77
N VAL A 158 -14.20 10.40 10.54
CA VAL A 158 -12.78 10.52 10.12
C VAL A 158 -12.69 11.04 8.68
N ALA A 159 -12.99 12.34 8.49
CA ALA A 159 -13.15 12.93 7.18
C ALA A 159 -11.90 12.84 6.29
N TRP A 160 -10.70 13.13 6.84
CA TRP A 160 -9.45 13.04 6.09
C TRP A 160 -9.10 11.59 5.72
N TYR A 161 -9.37 10.63 6.58
CA TYR A 161 -9.26 9.20 6.28
C TYR A 161 -10.16 8.81 5.11
N ASN A 162 -11.42 9.24 5.12
CA ASN A 162 -12.36 8.99 4.03
C ASN A 162 -11.83 9.52 2.69
N MET A 163 -11.40 10.78 2.67
CA MET A 163 -10.80 11.39 1.47
C MET A 163 -9.54 10.66 1.01
N HIS A 164 -8.68 10.23 1.94
CA HIS A 164 -7.47 9.47 1.62
C HIS A 164 -7.77 8.26 0.74
N LYS A 165 -8.89 7.55 0.97
CA LYS A 165 -9.24 6.38 0.14
C LYS A 165 -9.52 6.76 -1.31
N THR A 166 -10.13 7.91 -1.54
CA THR A 166 -10.35 8.44 -2.89
C THR A 166 -9.04 8.89 -3.55
N TYR A 167 -8.15 9.55 -2.81
CA TYR A 167 -6.79 9.88 -3.29
C TYR A 167 -6.03 8.62 -3.71
N ALA A 168 -5.96 7.63 -2.83
CA ALA A 168 -5.28 6.36 -3.10
C ALA A 168 -5.89 5.64 -4.31
N GLY A 169 -7.22 5.56 -4.40
CA GLY A 169 -7.92 4.93 -5.51
C GLY A 169 -7.60 5.57 -6.86
N LEU A 170 -7.55 6.90 -6.92
CA LEU A 170 -7.21 7.63 -8.16
C LEU A 170 -5.73 7.45 -8.54
N ARG A 171 -4.80 7.49 -7.55
CA ARG A 171 -3.38 7.18 -7.76
C ARG A 171 -3.22 5.77 -8.33
N ASP A 172 -3.88 4.78 -7.75
CA ASP A 172 -3.76 3.38 -8.12
C ASP A 172 -4.43 3.06 -9.46
N ALA A 173 -5.54 3.74 -9.79
CA ALA A 173 -6.14 3.65 -11.11
C ALA A 173 -5.19 4.15 -12.22
N TRP A 174 -4.34 5.14 -11.94
CA TRP A 174 -3.25 5.52 -12.82
C TRP A 174 -2.10 4.51 -12.80
N LEU A 175 -1.58 4.19 -11.61
CA LEU A 175 -0.37 3.39 -11.43
C LEU A 175 -0.55 1.96 -11.97
N TYR A 176 -1.55 1.26 -11.50
CA TYR A 176 -1.85 -0.13 -11.85
C TYR A 176 -2.77 -0.24 -13.06
N GLY A 177 -3.77 0.63 -13.12
CA GLY A 177 -4.80 0.61 -14.16
C GLY A 177 -4.40 1.32 -15.46
N LYS A 178 -3.25 2.04 -15.48
CA LYS A 178 -2.76 2.81 -16.64
C LYS A 178 -3.77 3.84 -17.14
N ASN A 179 -4.55 4.45 -16.23
CA ASN A 179 -5.56 5.45 -16.58
C ASN A 179 -5.01 6.87 -16.37
N GLU A 180 -4.56 7.52 -17.46
CA GLU A 180 -3.98 8.88 -17.40
C GLU A 180 -5.00 9.96 -16.97
N LYS A 181 -6.29 9.72 -17.14
CA LYS A 181 -7.34 10.62 -16.63
C LYS A 181 -7.38 10.62 -15.10
N ALA A 182 -7.16 9.45 -14.48
CA ALA A 182 -7.11 9.32 -13.03
C ALA A 182 -5.98 10.17 -12.42
N LYS A 183 -4.78 10.20 -13.04
CA LYS A 183 -3.67 11.06 -12.61
C LYS A 183 -4.04 12.53 -12.62
N LYS A 184 -4.71 13.00 -13.68
CA LYS A 184 -5.15 14.40 -13.78
C LYS A 184 -6.15 14.78 -12.70
N ILE A 185 -7.11 13.89 -12.42
CA ILE A 185 -8.12 14.07 -11.38
C ILE A 185 -7.46 14.05 -10.00
N PHE A 186 -6.54 13.10 -9.76
CA PHE A 186 -5.76 12.99 -8.54
C PHE A 186 -4.99 14.27 -8.23
N LEU A 187 -4.22 14.79 -9.18
CA LEU A 187 -3.42 15.99 -8.98
C LEU A 187 -4.28 17.23 -8.72
N LYS A 188 -5.42 17.36 -9.41
CA LYS A 188 -6.35 18.45 -9.14
C LYS A 188 -7.00 18.33 -7.75
N PHE A 189 -7.26 17.11 -7.29
CA PHE A 189 -7.73 16.86 -5.93
C PHE A 189 -6.62 17.15 -4.89
N CYS A 190 -5.36 16.85 -5.20
CA CYS A 190 -4.21 17.26 -4.36
C CYS A 190 -4.10 18.78 -4.24
N ASP A 191 -4.27 19.53 -5.34
CA ASP A 191 -4.26 20.99 -5.32
C ASP A 191 -5.34 21.56 -4.42
N TRP A 192 -6.56 21.01 -4.51
CA TRP A 192 -7.64 21.38 -3.63
C TRP A 192 -7.33 21.13 -2.15
N GLY A 193 -6.75 19.99 -1.79
CA GLY A 193 -6.40 19.70 -0.39
C GLY A 193 -5.28 20.59 0.13
N VAL A 194 -4.30 20.97 -0.71
CA VAL A 194 -3.29 21.99 -0.38
C VAL A 194 -3.97 23.33 -0.05
N ASP A 195 -4.94 23.75 -0.88
CA ASP A 195 -5.70 24.98 -0.67
C ASP A 195 -6.48 24.93 0.65
N VAL A 196 -7.15 23.83 0.95
CA VAL A 196 -7.95 23.67 2.19
C VAL A 196 -7.14 23.93 3.45
N ILE A 197 -5.87 23.53 3.49
CA ILE A 197 -5.00 23.66 4.66
C ILE A 197 -4.02 24.85 4.58
N SER A 198 -4.09 25.64 3.51
CA SER A 198 -3.08 26.69 3.23
C SER A 198 -2.98 27.75 4.32
N ASN A 199 -4.10 28.10 4.95
CA ASN A 199 -4.20 29.14 5.99
C ASN A 199 -3.92 28.61 7.43
N LEU A 200 -3.72 27.30 7.60
CA LEU A 200 -3.48 26.72 8.92
C LEU A 200 -2.03 26.92 9.35
N ASP A 201 -1.85 27.40 10.59
CA ASP A 201 -0.55 27.34 11.24
C ASP A 201 -0.21 25.90 11.72
N ASP A 202 1.03 25.70 12.21
CA ASP A 202 1.50 24.39 12.67
C ASP A 202 0.65 23.84 13.83
N ARG A 203 0.22 24.70 14.75
CA ARG A 203 -0.60 24.29 15.90
C ARG A 203 -1.99 23.84 15.46
N GLN A 204 -2.59 24.55 14.49
CA GLN A 204 -3.87 24.17 13.92
C GLN A 204 -3.75 22.86 13.15
N MET A 205 -2.67 22.67 12.37
CA MET A 205 -2.40 21.40 11.71
C MET A 205 -2.33 20.25 12.72
N GLU A 206 -1.49 20.33 13.73
CA GLU A 206 -1.35 19.26 14.73
C GLU A 206 -2.69 18.92 15.41
N ARG A 207 -3.46 19.93 15.81
CA ARG A 207 -4.78 19.73 16.41
C ARG A 207 -5.78 19.06 15.44
N MET A 208 -5.70 19.36 14.14
CA MET A 208 -6.51 18.70 13.12
C MET A 208 -6.13 17.22 12.98
N LEU A 209 -4.83 16.92 13.04
CA LEU A 209 -4.26 15.59 12.87
C LEU A 209 -4.43 14.66 14.08
N ASP A 210 -4.95 15.16 15.21
CA ASP A 210 -5.40 14.32 16.33
C ASP A 210 -6.57 13.40 15.90
N ASN A 211 -7.38 13.84 14.92
CA ASN A 211 -8.37 12.98 14.25
C ASN A 211 -7.70 12.14 13.15
N GLU A 212 -8.18 10.96 12.89
CA GLU A 212 -7.59 10.04 11.91
C GLU A 212 -7.60 10.60 10.49
N PHE A 213 -6.46 10.54 9.81
CA PHE A 213 -6.30 11.09 8.45
C PHE A 213 -5.75 10.09 7.42
N GLY A 214 -5.65 8.80 7.79
CA GLY A 214 -5.11 7.77 6.91
C GLY A 214 -3.68 8.06 6.45
N GLY A 215 -3.37 7.77 5.20
CA GLY A 215 -2.06 7.99 4.58
C GLY A 215 -1.99 9.28 3.76
N MET A 216 -2.51 10.41 4.26
CA MET A 216 -2.45 11.68 3.52
C MET A 216 -1.01 12.12 3.22
N ASN A 217 -0.06 11.87 4.13
CA ASN A 217 1.36 12.12 3.89
C ASN A 217 1.94 11.24 2.77
N GLU A 218 1.52 9.98 2.65
CA GLU A 218 1.91 9.08 1.57
C GLU A 218 1.47 9.61 0.20
N VAL A 219 0.18 9.93 0.03
CA VAL A 219 -0.35 10.35 -1.28
C VAL A 219 0.17 11.70 -1.73
N TYR A 220 0.50 12.61 -0.81
CA TYR A 220 1.16 13.87 -1.16
C TYR A 220 2.63 13.67 -1.53
N ALA A 221 3.36 12.76 -0.89
CA ALA A 221 4.70 12.36 -1.32
C ALA A 221 4.68 11.79 -2.74
N ASP A 222 3.69 10.93 -3.05
CA ASP A 222 3.48 10.41 -4.40
C ASP A 222 3.18 11.51 -5.42
N ALA A 223 2.34 12.50 -5.06
CA ALA A 223 2.05 13.65 -5.91
C ALA A 223 3.31 14.49 -6.21
N TRP A 224 4.19 14.64 -5.21
CA TRP A 224 5.48 15.29 -5.42
C TRP A 224 6.35 14.50 -6.40
N GLN A 225 6.48 13.19 -6.24
CA GLN A 225 7.25 12.35 -7.17
C GLN A 225 6.72 12.43 -8.60
N MET A 226 5.39 12.47 -8.78
CA MET A 226 4.74 12.57 -10.09
C MET A 226 5.01 13.90 -10.81
N THR A 227 5.28 14.98 -10.07
CA THR A 227 5.25 16.35 -10.60
C THR A 227 6.53 17.15 -10.38
N GLY A 228 7.33 16.80 -9.37
CA GLY A 228 8.46 17.60 -8.90
C GLY A 228 8.05 18.91 -8.21
N ASN A 229 6.75 19.14 -7.94
CA ASN A 229 6.29 20.38 -7.32
C ASN A 229 6.45 20.34 -5.80
N PRO A 230 7.33 21.17 -5.21
CA PRO A 230 7.70 21.11 -3.79
C PRO A 230 6.51 21.30 -2.84
N LYS A 231 5.44 22.01 -3.26
CA LYS A 231 4.25 22.17 -2.42
C LYS A 231 3.66 20.86 -1.92
N TYR A 232 3.79 19.77 -2.71
CA TYR A 232 3.26 18.46 -2.30
C TYR A 232 4.17 17.80 -1.26
N LEU A 233 5.50 17.93 -1.38
CA LEU A 233 6.41 17.43 -0.33
C LEU A 233 6.20 18.19 0.98
N ASP A 234 6.06 19.52 0.92
CA ASP A 234 5.78 20.33 2.10
C ASP A 234 4.43 19.91 2.73
N THR A 235 3.43 19.64 1.92
CA THR A 235 2.13 19.16 2.40
C THR A 235 2.26 17.76 3.03
N ALA A 236 3.02 16.83 2.43
CA ALA A 236 3.29 15.52 3.01
C ALA A 236 3.95 15.65 4.40
N LYS A 237 4.93 16.53 4.54
CA LYS A 237 5.57 16.82 5.82
C LYS A 237 4.60 17.43 6.84
N ARG A 238 3.70 18.33 6.42
CA ARG A 238 2.65 18.89 7.29
C ARG A 238 1.66 17.84 7.79
N PHE A 239 1.37 16.80 7.01
CA PHE A 239 0.55 15.65 7.41
C PHE A 239 1.32 14.59 8.22
N SER A 240 2.52 14.86 8.71
CA SER A 240 3.31 13.84 9.43
C SER A 240 2.96 13.70 10.91
N HIS A 241 2.16 14.59 11.51
CA HIS A 241 1.71 14.56 12.91
C HIS A 241 2.87 14.42 13.91
N LYS A 242 3.42 15.55 14.32
CA LYS A 242 4.64 15.67 15.15
C LYS A 242 4.56 14.91 16.47
N GLN A 243 3.36 14.78 17.08
CA GLN A 243 3.17 14.03 18.32
C GLN A 243 3.70 12.58 18.21
N ILE A 244 3.54 11.94 17.06
CA ILE A 244 4.05 10.58 16.81
C ILE A 244 5.43 10.65 16.16
N PHE A 245 5.57 11.49 15.12
CA PHE A 245 6.79 11.61 14.33
C PHE A 245 8.01 11.94 15.21
N ASP A 246 7.94 13.00 16.05
CA ASP A 246 9.06 13.46 16.85
C ASP A 246 9.53 12.43 17.89
N SER A 247 8.60 11.63 18.42
CA SER A 247 8.94 10.53 19.33
C SER A 247 9.64 9.40 18.58
N MET A 248 9.09 8.98 17.45
CA MET A 248 9.67 7.92 16.62
C MET A 248 11.05 8.30 16.06
N ALA A 249 11.23 9.56 15.61
CA ALA A 249 12.52 10.08 15.13
C ALA A 249 13.61 10.07 16.22
N ARG A 250 13.25 10.20 17.48
CA ARG A 250 14.13 10.08 18.65
C ARG A 250 14.22 8.67 19.21
N ARG A 251 13.63 7.67 18.57
CA ARG A 251 13.53 6.27 19.03
C ARG A 251 12.88 6.16 20.42
N ILE A 252 11.83 6.96 20.65
CA ILE A 252 11.00 6.91 21.87
C ILE A 252 9.68 6.28 21.51
N ASP A 253 9.39 5.13 22.09
CA ASP A 253 8.12 4.43 21.91
C ASP A 253 7.01 5.09 22.73
N ASN A 254 6.02 5.66 22.06
CA ASN A 254 4.85 6.28 22.66
C ASN A 254 3.53 5.68 22.10
N LEU A 255 3.57 4.43 21.65
CA LEU A 255 2.43 3.79 20.98
C LEU A 255 1.43 3.13 21.92
N ASP A 256 1.76 2.91 23.19
CA ASP A 256 0.88 2.22 24.16
C ASP A 256 -0.53 2.82 24.16
N ASN A 257 -1.53 1.96 24.05
CA ASN A 257 -2.96 2.29 24.02
C ASN A 257 -3.40 3.25 22.90
N LYS A 258 -2.55 3.55 21.92
CA LYS A 258 -2.97 4.32 20.73
C LYS A 258 -3.69 3.40 19.76
N HIS A 259 -4.69 3.94 19.06
CA HIS A 259 -5.38 3.26 17.98
C HIS A 259 -4.37 2.89 16.87
N ALA A 260 -4.12 1.61 16.67
CA ALA A 260 -3.00 1.10 15.89
C ALA A 260 -3.10 1.49 14.41
N ASN A 261 -4.25 1.23 13.79
CA ASN A 261 -4.45 1.53 12.38
C ASN A 261 -4.44 3.04 12.05
N THR A 262 -4.66 3.91 13.04
CA THR A 262 -4.45 5.36 12.89
C THR A 262 -2.96 5.71 12.79
N GLN A 263 -2.07 4.93 13.42
CA GLN A 263 -0.64 5.27 13.45
C GLN A 263 0.16 4.65 12.31
N VAL A 264 -0.12 3.40 11.90
CA VAL A 264 0.67 2.72 10.87
C VAL A 264 0.71 3.49 9.54
N PRO A 265 -0.40 4.04 9.00
CA PRO A 265 -0.37 4.83 7.76
C PRO A 265 0.54 6.06 7.85
N LYS A 266 0.68 6.67 9.06
CA LYS A 266 1.62 7.79 9.26
C LYS A 266 3.06 7.34 9.00
N ALA A 267 3.45 6.16 9.54
CA ALA A 267 4.77 5.60 9.33
C ALA A 267 5.04 5.20 7.86
N VAL A 268 4.01 4.74 7.13
CA VAL A 268 4.10 4.56 5.67
C VAL A 268 4.46 5.88 4.99
N GLY A 269 3.81 6.98 5.38
CA GLY A 269 4.13 8.30 4.85
C GLY A 269 5.53 8.81 5.29
N TYR A 270 5.99 8.51 6.50
CA TYR A 270 7.37 8.84 6.92
C TYR A 270 8.38 8.15 6.00
N GLN A 271 8.19 6.86 5.73
CA GLN A 271 9.04 6.11 4.81
C GLN A 271 9.01 6.72 3.40
N ARG A 272 7.82 7.08 2.88
CA ARG A 272 7.70 7.69 1.55
C ARG A 272 8.39 9.05 1.47
N VAL A 273 8.26 9.90 2.48
CA VAL A 273 8.98 11.18 2.53
C VAL A 273 10.49 10.94 2.56
N ALA A 274 10.98 9.99 3.39
CA ALA A 274 12.40 9.64 3.41
C ALA A 274 12.90 9.13 2.05
N GLU A 275 12.17 8.20 1.42
CA GLU A 275 12.55 7.60 0.13
C GLU A 275 12.73 8.64 -0.98
N LEU A 276 11.90 9.69 -0.96
CA LEU A 276 11.89 10.71 -2.00
C LEU A 276 12.74 11.93 -1.66
N ASN A 277 13.02 12.16 -0.38
CA ASN A 277 13.80 13.31 0.07
C ASN A 277 15.28 13.15 -0.28
N SER A 278 16.00 14.26 -0.44
CA SER A 278 17.46 14.20 -0.57
C SER A 278 18.09 13.61 0.67
N LYS A 279 19.03 12.68 0.51
CA LYS A 279 19.83 12.15 1.63
C LYS A 279 20.63 13.23 2.39
N THR A 280 20.81 14.38 1.76
CA THR A 280 21.47 15.55 2.37
C THR A 280 20.48 16.53 3.00
N ALA A 281 19.17 16.28 2.89
CA ALA A 281 18.16 17.14 3.53
C ALA A 281 18.27 17.03 5.06
N PRO A 282 18.08 18.13 5.81
CA PRO A 282 18.26 18.13 7.27
C PRO A 282 17.37 17.12 8.00
N ASP A 283 16.18 16.88 7.49
CA ASP A 283 15.16 16.02 8.08
C ASP A 283 15.13 14.59 7.50
N TYR A 284 16.04 14.24 6.57
CA TYR A 284 16.08 12.89 5.98
C TYR A 284 16.21 11.79 7.03
N ASN A 285 17.18 11.95 7.95
CA ASN A 285 17.44 10.96 8.99
C ASN A 285 16.27 10.83 9.96
N ASP A 286 15.57 11.92 10.27
CA ASP A 286 14.42 11.91 11.17
C ASP A 286 13.27 11.09 10.56
N PHE A 287 12.96 11.32 9.29
CA PHE A 287 11.92 10.56 8.58
C PHE A 287 12.28 9.08 8.43
N MET A 288 13.54 8.77 8.11
CA MET A 288 14.02 7.40 8.00
C MET A 288 13.98 6.68 9.35
N THR A 289 14.52 7.32 10.40
CA THR A 289 14.53 6.77 11.77
C THR A 289 13.10 6.54 12.27
N ALA A 290 12.20 7.51 12.05
CA ALA A 290 10.82 7.39 12.49
C ALA A 290 10.12 6.18 11.85
N ALA A 291 10.32 5.95 10.56
CA ALA A 291 9.73 4.82 9.86
C ALA A 291 10.31 3.46 10.31
N GLU A 292 11.66 3.36 10.40
CA GLU A 292 12.34 2.13 10.83
C GLU A 292 12.02 1.79 12.29
N PHE A 293 12.08 2.76 13.19
CA PHE A 293 11.81 2.52 14.61
C PHE A 293 10.34 2.18 14.87
N PHE A 294 9.41 2.81 14.14
CA PHE A 294 8.00 2.42 14.19
C PHE A 294 7.82 0.95 13.82
N TRP A 295 8.41 0.52 12.70
CA TRP A 295 8.35 -0.87 12.25
C TRP A 295 8.96 -1.82 13.29
N GLU A 296 10.15 -1.49 13.78
CA GLU A 296 10.89 -2.29 14.76
C GLU A 296 10.08 -2.50 16.05
N THR A 297 9.52 -1.42 16.62
CA THR A 297 8.78 -1.53 17.88
C THR A 297 7.45 -2.27 17.72
N VAL A 298 6.78 -2.16 16.57
CA VAL A 298 5.53 -2.90 16.31
C VAL A 298 5.82 -4.37 16.07
N VAL A 299 6.79 -4.70 15.23
CA VAL A 299 7.09 -6.10 14.86
C VAL A 299 7.70 -6.86 16.03
N SER A 300 8.63 -6.24 16.77
CA SER A 300 9.38 -6.94 17.83
C SER A 300 8.64 -6.98 19.17
N HIS A 301 7.77 -6.00 19.45
CA HIS A 301 7.20 -5.85 20.79
C HIS A 301 5.68 -5.93 20.87
N ARG A 302 4.95 -5.88 19.74
CA ARG A 302 3.49 -5.80 19.71
C ARG A 302 2.80 -6.78 18.75
N SER A 303 3.56 -7.52 17.95
CA SER A 303 3.00 -8.47 16.99
C SER A 303 2.93 -9.89 17.54
N LEU A 304 1.87 -10.59 17.21
CA LEU A 304 1.74 -12.03 17.46
C LEU A 304 2.55 -12.84 16.42
N SER A 305 2.72 -14.14 16.69
CA SER A 305 3.40 -15.08 15.79
C SER A 305 2.79 -15.15 14.39
N LEU A 306 1.50 -14.83 14.25
CA LEU A 306 0.85 -14.73 12.93
C LEU A 306 1.21 -13.45 12.14
N GLY A 307 1.95 -12.51 12.73
CA GLY A 307 2.35 -11.25 12.10
C GLY A 307 1.37 -10.09 12.28
N GLY A 308 0.21 -10.34 12.86
CA GLY A 308 -0.77 -9.30 13.17
C GLY A 308 -0.54 -8.66 14.52
N ASN A 309 -1.01 -7.44 14.70
CA ASN A 309 -0.95 -6.68 15.93
C ASN A 309 -2.28 -5.92 16.16
N SER A 310 -2.43 -5.24 17.27
CA SER A 310 -3.62 -4.58 17.82
C SER A 310 -4.58 -5.50 18.59
N ARG A 311 -5.15 -4.95 19.64
CA ARG A 311 -6.16 -5.54 20.52
C ARG A 311 -7.28 -4.52 20.68
N GLY A 312 -8.50 -4.86 20.24
CA GLY A 312 -9.59 -3.89 20.20
C GLY A 312 -9.16 -2.61 19.46
N GLU A 313 -8.52 -2.76 18.29
CA GLU A 313 -7.96 -1.70 17.45
C GLU A 313 -6.75 -0.94 18.04
N HIS A 314 -6.36 -1.16 19.29
CA HIS A 314 -5.31 -0.41 19.98
C HIS A 314 -4.03 -1.25 20.14
N PHE A 315 -2.88 -0.57 20.14
CA PHE A 315 -1.63 -1.23 20.51
C PHE A 315 -1.67 -1.66 21.99
N PRO A 316 -1.29 -2.90 22.33
CA PRO A 316 -0.99 -3.25 23.72
C PRO A 316 0.27 -2.50 24.16
N GLU A 317 0.51 -2.47 25.47
CA GLU A 317 1.82 -2.07 25.98
C GLU A 317 2.93 -2.97 25.40
N ALA A 318 4.11 -2.39 25.17
CA ALA A 318 5.23 -3.12 24.62
C ALA A 318 5.55 -4.38 25.43
N GLY A 319 5.67 -5.53 24.76
CA GLY A 319 5.98 -6.82 25.38
C GLY A 319 4.79 -7.54 26.04
N LYS A 320 3.59 -6.94 26.10
CA LYS A 320 2.40 -7.55 26.70
C LYS A 320 1.51 -8.29 25.71
N CYS A 321 2.11 -9.09 24.83
CA CYS A 321 1.35 -9.86 23.84
C CYS A 321 0.50 -10.99 24.43
N SER A 322 0.75 -11.43 25.67
CA SER A 322 -0.08 -12.42 26.38
C SER A 322 -1.55 -11.99 26.50
N ASP A 323 -1.81 -10.70 26.59
CA ASP A 323 -3.16 -10.15 26.75
C ASP A 323 -4.07 -10.46 25.54
N TYR A 324 -3.50 -10.74 24.37
CA TYR A 324 -4.26 -11.18 23.20
C TYR A 324 -5.04 -12.48 23.42
N MET A 325 -4.60 -13.34 24.34
CA MET A 325 -5.26 -14.61 24.64
C MET A 325 -6.63 -14.43 25.28
N HIS A 326 -6.93 -13.25 25.81
CA HIS A 326 -8.19 -12.91 26.48
C HIS A 326 -9.07 -11.98 25.64
N GLU A 327 -8.61 -11.56 24.47
CA GLU A 327 -9.31 -10.59 23.63
C GLU A 327 -9.91 -11.25 22.38
N ARG A 328 -11.22 -11.05 22.19
CA ARG A 328 -11.93 -11.54 21.00
C ARG A 328 -11.68 -10.64 19.78
N GLN A 329 -11.44 -9.35 20.02
CA GLN A 329 -11.07 -8.38 19.00
C GLN A 329 -9.55 -8.34 18.89
N GLY A 330 -8.98 -9.41 18.30
CA GLY A 330 -7.54 -9.56 18.13
C GLY A 330 -6.99 -8.70 17.00
N PRO A 331 -5.89 -9.08 16.35
CA PRO A 331 -5.29 -8.31 15.27
C PRO A 331 -6.26 -7.89 14.17
N GLU A 332 -6.24 -6.60 13.87
CA GLU A 332 -7.03 -5.98 12.81
C GLU A 332 -6.38 -6.19 11.44
N SER A 333 -7.17 -6.58 10.42
CA SER A 333 -6.65 -6.85 9.08
C SER A 333 -6.15 -5.60 8.35
N CYS A 334 -6.79 -4.42 8.54
CA CYS A 334 -6.31 -3.15 7.98
C CYS A 334 -4.91 -2.81 8.48
N ASN A 335 -4.69 -3.01 9.77
CA ASN A 335 -3.43 -2.68 10.41
C ASN A 335 -2.27 -3.50 9.81
N THR A 336 -2.48 -4.81 9.62
CA THR A 336 -1.49 -5.67 8.98
C THR A 336 -1.28 -5.33 7.51
N ASN A 337 -2.34 -4.99 6.75
CA ASN A 337 -2.18 -4.47 5.38
C ASN A 337 -1.24 -3.25 5.34
N ASN A 338 -1.40 -2.30 6.26
CA ASN A 338 -0.56 -1.12 6.30
C ASN A 338 0.88 -1.44 6.78
N MET A 339 1.05 -2.41 7.69
CA MET A 339 2.39 -2.89 8.07
C MET A 339 3.13 -3.56 6.90
N LEU A 340 2.43 -4.29 6.02
CA LEU A 340 3.04 -4.82 4.80
C LEU A 340 3.47 -3.71 3.85
N LYS A 341 2.66 -2.65 3.68
CA LYS A 341 3.06 -1.46 2.88
C LYS A 341 4.32 -0.79 3.43
N LEU A 342 4.39 -0.59 4.75
CA LEU A 342 5.58 -0.03 5.41
C LEU A 342 6.80 -0.92 5.18
N THR A 343 6.63 -2.24 5.32
CA THR A 343 7.69 -3.23 5.14
C THR A 343 8.25 -3.21 3.71
N GLU A 344 7.39 -3.16 2.70
CA GLU A 344 7.81 -3.02 1.29
C GLU A 344 8.61 -1.72 1.07
N GLY A 345 8.14 -0.62 1.64
CA GLY A 345 8.81 0.68 1.54
C GLY A 345 10.21 0.68 2.15
N LEU A 346 10.33 0.12 3.36
CA LEU A 346 11.63 -0.01 4.04
C LEU A 346 12.58 -0.95 3.28
N PHE A 347 12.05 -2.06 2.74
CA PHE A 347 12.85 -2.99 1.93
C PHE A 347 13.40 -2.33 0.67
N ARG A 348 12.61 -1.49 -0.02
CA ARG A 348 13.07 -0.76 -1.21
C ARG A 348 14.25 0.16 -0.92
N MET A 349 14.30 0.74 0.30
CA MET A 349 15.38 1.64 0.71
C MET A 349 16.61 0.88 1.22
N HIS A 350 16.36 -0.14 2.03
CA HIS A 350 17.40 -0.97 2.67
C HIS A 350 16.95 -2.43 2.68
N PRO A 351 17.30 -3.24 1.67
CA PRO A 351 16.92 -4.66 1.62
C PRO A 351 17.50 -5.44 2.81
N LYS A 352 16.62 -5.86 3.73
CA LYS A 352 16.97 -6.70 4.88
C LYS A 352 16.05 -7.92 4.91
N VAL A 353 16.59 -9.06 5.33
CA VAL A 353 15.83 -10.32 5.41
C VAL A 353 14.70 -10.21 6.43
N GLU A 354 14.90 -9.48 7.53
CA GLU A 354 13.89 -9.31 8.57
C GLU A 354 12.58 -8.73 8.00
N TYR A 355 12.65 -7.85 7.01
CA TYR A 355 11.47 -7.32 6.32
C TYR A 355 10.76 -8.42 5.51
N ALA A 356 11.52 -9.24 4.79
CA ALA A 356 10.95 -10.33 4.01
C ALA A 356 10.37 -11.44 4.89
N ASP A 357 11.02 -11.76 6.01
CA ASP A 357 10.55 -12.74 6.99
C ASP A 357 9.25 -12.29 7.68
N PHE A 358 9.15 -11.01 8.06
CA PHE A 358 7.91 -10.46 8.59
C PHE A 358 6.81 -10.47 7.54
N TYR A 359 7.13 -10.06 6.30
CA TYR A 359 6.17 -10.01 5.20
C TYR A 359 5.59 -11.40 4.92
N GLU A 360 6.43 -12.42 4.78
CA GLU A 360 6.00 -13.80 4.57
C GLU A 360 5.08 -14.27 5.68
N ARG A 361 5.50 -14.10 6.93
CA ARG A 361 4.74 -14.52 8.11
C ARG A 361 3.36 -13.87 8.18
N ALA A 362 3.30 -12.55 8.02
CA ALA A 362 2.06 -11.79 8.09
C ALA A 362 1.14 -12.08 6.90
N MET A 363 1.69 -12.29 5.72
CA MET A 363 0.93 -12.58 4.51
C MET A 363 0.32 -13.99 4.56
N TYR A 364 1.09 -15.03 4.92
CA TYR A 364 0.59 -16.41 5.02
C TYR A 364 -0.37 -16.60 6.19
N ASN A 365 0.02 -16.13 7.39
CA ASN A 365 -0.66 -16.50 8.62
C ASN A 365 -1.77 -15.54 9.01
N HIS A 366 -1.75 -14.30 8.53
CA HIS A 366 -2.80 -13.34 8.82
C HIS A 366 -3.59 -12.95 7.56
N ILE A 367 -2.99 -12.26 6.60
CA ILE A 367 -3.73 -11.69 5.45
C ILE A 367 -4.48 -12.77 4.65
N LEU A 368 -3.82 -13.88 4.29
CA LEU A 368 -4.48 -14.96 3.55
C LEU A 368 -5.71 -15.49 4.28
N SER A 369 -5.64 -15.59 5.63
CA SER A 369 -6.73 -16.09 6.47
C SER A 369 -7.86 -15.09 6.70
N THR A 370 -7.72 -13.84 6.23
CA THR A 370 -8.77 -12.81 6.37
C THR A 370 -9.83 -12.89 5.28
N GLN A 371 -9.70 -13.77 4.29
CA GLN A 371 -10.71 -14.05 3.30
C GLN A 371 -11.28 -15.46 3.53
N HIS A 372 -12.60 -15.58 3.55
CA HIS A 372 -13.24 -16.90 3.57
C HIS A 372 -12.97 -17.64 2.26
N PRO A 373 -12.44 -18.87 2.31
CA PRO A 373 -11.92 -19.55 1.09
C PRO A 373 -12.99 -19.96 0.07
N GLU A 374 -14.27 -19.96 0.45
CA GLU A 374 -15.37 -20.34 -0.44
C GLU A 374 -16.18 -19.12 -0.90
N HIS A 375 -16.72 -18.33 0.04
CA HIS A 375 -17.61 -17.21 -0.30
C HIS A 375 -16.90 -15.84 -0.37
N GLY A 376 -15.61 -15.75 0.03
CA GLY A 376 -14.78 -14.57 -0.15
C GLY A 376 -15.09 -13.39 0.78
N GLY A 377 -15.88 -13.57 1.84
CA GLY A 377 -16.11 -12.55 2.86
C GLY A 377 -14.83 -12.24 3.64
N TYR A 378 -14.74 -11.05 4.21
CA TYR A 378 -13.52 -10.53 4.86
C TYR A 378 -13.65 -10.46 6.38
N VAL A 379 -12.54 -10.59 7.07
CA VAL A 379 -12.41 -10.51 8.52
C VAL A 379 -11.99 -9.11 8.95
N TYR A 380 -12.61 -8.59 10.01
CA TYR A 380 -12.14 -7.41 10.73
C TYR A 380 -11.01 -7.81 11.69
N PHE A 381 -11.35 -8.65 12.70
CA PHE A 381 -10.44 -9.12 13.73
C PHE A 381 -10.12 -10.60 13.59
N THR A 382 -8.86 -10.96 13.79
CA THR A 382 -8.39 -12.34 13.88
C THR A 382 -8.11 -12.65 15.36
N PRO A 383 -9.05 -13.25 16.11
CA PRO A 383 -8.87 -13.47 17.54
C PRO A 383 -7.77 -14.50 17.81
N ALA A 384 -6.94 -14.22 18.82
CA ALA A 384 -6.01 -15.17 19.40
C ALA A 384 -6.59 -15.88 20.65
N CYS A 385 -7.80 -15.50 21.05
CA CYS A 385 -8.51 -16.12 22.16
C CYS A 385 -8.85 -17.58 21.84
N PRO A 386 -8.45 -18.55 22.67
CA PRO A 386 -8.78 -19.96 22.46
C PRO A 386 -10.29 -20.21 22.36
N SER A 387 -10.66 -21.15 21.50
CA SER A 387 -12.07 -21.52 21.25
C SER A 387 -12.94 -20.39 20.69
N HIS A 388 -12.34 -19.34 20.14
CA HIS A 388 -13.05 -18.29 19.41
C HIS A 388 -12.85 -18.45 17.91
N TYR A 389 -13.69 -17.78 17.10
CA TYR A 389 -13.74 -17.92 15.64
C TYR A 389 -13.67 -16.56 14.95
N ARG A 390 -13.28 -16.57 13.67
CA ARG A 390 -13.32 -15.40 12.80
C ARG A 390 -14.75 -15.13 12.36
N VAL A 391 -15.12 -13.85 12.33
CA VAL A 391 -16.39 -13.38 11.77
C VAL A 391 -16.13 -12.81 10.39
N TYR A 392 -16.65 -13.46 9.38
CA TYR A 392 -16.51 -13.03 7.99
C TYR A 392 -17.69 -12.16 7.57
N SER A 393 -17.40 -11.12 6.79
CA SER A 393 -18.42 -10.28 6.18
C SER A 393 -19.18 -11.02 5.09
N ALA A 394 -20.45 -10.64 4.87
CA ALA A 394 -21.16 -11.03 3.65
C ALA A 394 -20.94 -9.92 2.60
N PRO A 395 -20.60 -10.27 1.34
CA PRO A 395 -20.42 -9.30 0.26
C PRO A 395 -21.63 -8.36 0.13
N GLY A 396 -21.39 -7.06 0.04
CA GLY A 396 -22.43 -6.04 -0.08
C GLY A 396 -23.26 -5.75 1.17
N LYS A 397 -22.98 -6.37 2.32
CA LYS A 397 -23.68 -6.16 3.59
C LYS A 397 -22.86 -5.36 4.59
N ALA A 398 -21.64 -5.77 4.86
CA ALA A 398 -20.71 -5.05 5.71
C ALA A 398 -19.87 -4.08 4.86
N MET A 399 -19.65 -2.87 5.40
CA MET A 399 -18.89 -1.80 4.76
C MET A 399 -17.85 -1.23 5.73
N TRP A 400 -17.19 -2.11 6.49
CA TRP A 400 -16.11 -1.75 7.41
C TRP A 400 -14.85 -1.37 6.64
N CYS A 401 -13.94 -0.63 7.27
CA CYS A 401 -12.61 -0.36 6.71
C CYS A 401 -11.89 -1.64 6.25
N CYS A 402 -12.01 -2.71 7.03
CA CYS A 402 -11.41 -4.02 6.72
C CYS A 402 -12.07 -4.77 5.56
N VAL A 403 -13.30 -4.42 5.17
CA VAL A 403 -13.86 -4.84 3.88
C VAL A 403 -13.12 -4.15 2.74
N GLY A 404 -12.84 -2.86 2.89
CA GLY A 404 -12.06 -2.08 1.92
C GLY A 404 -10.65 -2.63 1.72
N THR A 405 -9.89 -2.83 2.80
CA THR A 405 -8.53 -3.41 2.69
C THR A 405 -8.56 -4.87 2.24
N GLY A 406 -9.59 -5.64 2.60
CA GLY A 406 -9.81 -7.00 2.10
C GLY A 406 -9.99 -7.03 0.58
N MET A 407 -10.72 -6.07 0.02
CA MET A 407 -10.82 -5.92 -1.44
C MET A 407 -9.45 -5.73 -2.11
N GLU A 408 -8.51 -5.05 -1.46
CA GLU A 408 -7.17 -4.77 -2.00
C GLU A 408 -6.19 -5.92 -1.79
N ASN A 409 -6.15 -6.50 -0.58
CA ASN A 409 -5.10 -7.41 -0.11
C ASN A 409 -4.81 -8.56 -1.07
N HIS A 410 -5.86 -9.21 -1.56
CA HIS A 410 -5.74 -10.46 -2.31
C HIS A 410 -5.31 -10.27 -3.77
N GLY A 411 -5.21 -9.04 -4.23
CA GLY A 411 -4.63 -8.69 -5.53
C GLY A 411 -3.14 -8.34 -5.47
N LYS A 412 -2.57 -8.11 -4.27
CA LYS A 412 -1.19 -7.63 -4.10
C LYS A 412 -0.14 -8.73 -3.97
N TYR A 413 -0.51 -9.97 -3.86
CA TYR A 413 0.39 -11.08 -3.52
C TYR A 413 1.63 -11.21 -4.42
N GLY A 414 1.54 -10.79 -5.69
CA GLY A 414 2.68 -10.78 -6.61
C GLY A 414 3.69 -9.66 -6.37
N GLN A 415 3.33 -8.64 -5.56
CA GLN A 415 4.09 -7.39 -5.48
C GLN A 415 5.47 -7.54 -4.84
N PHE A 416 5.62 -8.48 -3.89
CA PHE A 416 6.84 -8.65 -3.11
C PHE A 416 7.53 -10.01 -3.32
N ILE A 417 7.04 -10.86 -4.24
CA ILE A 417 7.72 -12.13 -4.55
C ILE A 417 9.13 -11.86 -5.05
N TYR A 418 9.26 -10.89 -5.96
CA TYR A 418 10.52 -10.45 -6.55
C TYR A 418 10.68 -8.95 -6.39
N THR A 419 11.90 -8.51 -6.11
CA THR A 419 12.33 -7.12 -6.19
C THR A 419 13.68 -7.06 -6.89
N HIS A 420 14.07 -5.89 -7.36
CA HIS A 420 15.37 -5.73 -7.98
C HIS A 420 16.13 -4.56 -7.36
N ASP A 421 17.44 -4.55 -7.54
CA ASP A 421 18.29 -3.39 -7.25
C ASP A 421 19.01 -3.00 -8.52
N THR A 422 18.68 -1.82 -9.03
CA THR A 422 19.27 -1.32 -10.28
C THR A 422 20.75 -0.96 -10.10
N ALA A 423 21.15 -0.47 -8.91
CA ALA A 423 22.53 -0.09 -8.63
C ALA A 423 23.44 -1.30 -8.56
N ASP A 424 23.00 -2.37 -7.92
CA ASP A 424 23.76 -3.63 -7.77
C ASP A 424 23.50 -4.62 -8.90
N ASN A 425 22.65 -4.29 -9.86
CA ASN A 425 22.23 -5.18 -10.93
C ASN A 425 21.73 -6.53 -10.40
N ALA A 426 20.93 -6.50 -9.34
CA ALA A 426 20.51 -7.67 -8.58
C ALA A 426 19.01 -7.94 -8.70
N LEU A 427 18.64 -9.22 -8.61
CA LEU A 427 17.27 -9.69 -8.43
C LEU A 427 17.17 -10.40 -7.09
N TYR A 428 16.24 -9.96 -6.26
CA TYR A 428 15.90 -10.64 -5.00
C TYR A 428 14.70 -11.58 -5.21
N VAL A 429 14.80 -12.79 -4.71
CA VAL A 429 13.69 -13.74 -4.55
C VAL A 429 13.31 -13.73 -3.07
N ASN A 430 12.23 -13.01 -2.75
CA ASN A 430 11.82 -12.76 -1.37
C ASN A 430 10.87 -13.82 -0.83
N LEU A 431 9.97 -14.34 -1.68
CA LEU A 431 8.92 -15.28 -1.29
C LEU A 431 8.90 -16.48 -2.21
N PHE A 432 8.63 -17.66 -1.63
CA PHE A 432 8.55 -18.92 -2.34
C PHE A 432 7.09 -19.22 -2.69
N ILE A 433 6.61 -18.62 -3.81
CA ILE A 433 5.22 -18.71 -4.29
C ILE A 433 5.24 -19.07 -5.76
N PRO A 434 4.42 -20.04 -6.22
CA PRO A 434 4.36 -20.42 -7.64
C PRO A 434 4.03 -19.21 -8.50
N SER A 435 4.96 -18.81 -9.37
CA SER A 435 4.84 -17.55 -10.11
C SER A 435 5.74 -17.46 -11.33
N GLU A 436 5.39 -16.54 -12.22
CA GLU A 436 6.21 -16.13 -13.35
C GLU A 436 6.52 -14.64 -13.25
N LEU A 437 7.80 -14.29 -13.43
CA LEU A 437 8.25 -12.91 -13.59
C LEU A 437 8.68 -12.68 -15.05
N ASN A 438 8.15 -11.64 -15.67
CA ASN A 438 8.61 -11.12 -16.95
C ASN A 438 9.45 -9.86 -16.74
N TRP A 439 10.76 -10.01 -16.60
CA TRP A 439 11.69 -8.88 -16.45
C TRP A 439 11.99 -8.26 -17.82
N LYS A 440 11.15 -7.33 -18.21
CA LYS A 440 11.14 -6.73 -19.58
C LYS A 440 12.44 -6.02 -19.95
N GLU A 441 13.01 -5.27 -19.00
CA GLU A 441 14.24 -4.48 -19.23
C GLU A 441 15.42 -5.38 -19.59
N LYS A 442 15.51 -6.54 -18.96
CA LYS A 442 16.55 -7.54 -19.20
C LYS A 442 16.15 -8.60 -20.22
N LYS A 443 14.88 -8.63 -20.64
CA LYS A 443 14.31 -9.68 -21.51
C LYS A 443 14.52 -11.08 -20.93
N ILE A 444 14.25 -11.23 -19.64
CA ILE A 444 14.34 -12.48 -18.89
C ILE A 444 12.96 -12.88 -18.44
N LYS A 445 12.61 -14.16 -18.61
CA LYS A 445 11.46 -14.78 -17.94
C LYS A 445 11.99 -15.68 -16.83
N ILE A 446 11.45 -15.52 -15.61
CA ILE A 446 11.73 -16.40 -14.49
C ILE A 446 10.45 -17.15 -14.15
N VAL A 447 10.57 -18.46 -13.94
CA VAL A 447 9.47 -19.31 -13.49
C VAL A 447 9.86 -19.89 -12.15
N GLN A 448 9.01 -19.72 -11.16
CA GLN A 448 9.14 -20.32 -9.84
C GLN A 448 8.07 -21.40 -9.67
N GLU A 449 8.52 -22.65 -9.51
CA GLU A 449 7.69 -23.81 -9.27
C GLU A 449 7.91 -24.30 -7.85
N THR A 450 6.84 -24.38 -7.07
CA THR A 450 6.90 -24.80 -5.66
C THR A 450 5.51 -25.21 -5.19
N ASP A 451 5.41 -26.10 -4.23
CA ASP A 451 4.19 -26.37 -3.45
C ASP A 451 4.36 -25.95 -1.97
N PHE A 452 5.29 -25.04 -1.72
CA PHE A 452 5.48 -24.47 -0.38
C PHE A 452 4.18 -23.81 0.13
N PRO A 453 3.76 -24.04 1.40
CA PRO A 453 4.48 -24.73 2.48
C PRO A 453 4.19 -26.25 2.61
N ASN A 454 3.49 -26.88 1.67
CA ASN A 454 3.16 -28.30 1.73
C ASN A 454 4.40 -29.17 1.46
N GLU A 455 5.30 -28.71 0.58
CA GLU A 455 6.57 -29.35 0.26
C GLU A 455 7.74 -28.34 0.45
N GLU A 456 8.93 -28.87 0.78
CA GLU A 456 10.10 -28.04 1.12
C GLU A 456 10.85 -27.48 -0.10
N GLY A 457 10.53 -27.92 -1.31
CA GLY A 457 11.30 -27.61 -2.52
C GLY A 457 10.80 -26.39 -3.29
N THR A 458 11.73 -25.65 -3.89
CA THR A 458 11.45 -24.59 -4.87
C THR A 458 12.41 -24.69 -6.04
N THR A 459 11.89 -24.68 -7.26
CA THR A 459 12.68 -24.62 -8.49
C THR A 459 12.55 -23.27 -9.15
N LEU A 460 13.68 -22.64 -9.44
CA LEU A 460 13.73 -21.38 -10.20
C LEU A 460 14.33 -21.65 -11.58
N THR A 461 13.56 -21.45 -12.64
CA THR A 461 14.02 -21.54 -14.01
C THR A 461 14.22 -20.14 -14.59
N VAL A 462 15.45 -19.80 -14.97
CA VAL A 462 15.82 -18.51 -15.54
C VAL A 462 15.98 -18.65 -17.04
N ASN A 463 15.11 -17.97 -17.83
CA ASN A 463 15.06 -18.06 -19.29
C ASN A 463 15.42 -16.70 -19.90
N PRO A 464 16.70 -16.39 -20.12
CA PRO A 464 17.10 -15.17 -20.81
C PRO A 464 16.95 -15.31 -22.33
N SER A 465 16.41 -14.29 -23.01
CA SER A 465 16.34 -14.28 -24.47
C SER A 465 17.68 -13.98 -25.15
N LYS A 466 18.66 -13.50 -24.37
CA LYS A 466 20.06 -13.24 -24.77
C LYS A 466 20.95 -13.39 -23.54
N ALA A 467 22.25 -13.63 -23.75
CA ALA A 467 23.22 -13.63 -22.65
C ALA A 467 23.11 -12.33 -21.84
N THR A 468 22.89 -12.47 -20.56
CA THR A 468 22.66 -11.35 -19.64
C THR A 468 23.26 -11.69 -18.29
N GLN A 469 23.98 -10.74 -17.72
CA GLN A 469 24.57 -10.89 -16.37
C GLN A 469 23.72 -10.11 -15.36
N PHE A 470 23.47 -10.73 -14.22
CA PHE A 470 22.88 -10.12 -13.04
C PHE A 470 23.14 -11.02 -11.82
N LYS A 471 23.08 -10.45 -10.64
CA LYS A 471 23.19 -11.17 -9.38
C LYS A 471 21.82 -11.70 -8.97
N LEU A 472 21.69 -12.99 -8.68
CA LEU A 472 20.49 -13.58 -8.14
C LEU A 472 20.66 -13.77 -6.62
N LEU A 473 19.76 -13.14 -5.85
CA LEU A 473 19.77 -13.13 -4.39
C LEU A 473 18.58 -13.94 -3.87
N ILE A 474 18.86 -15.14 -3.35
CA ILE A 474 17.84 -16.05 -2.81
C ILE A 474 17.75 -15.85 -1.29
N ARG A 475 16.57 -15.56 -0.78
CA ARG A 475 16.39 -15.42 0.67
C ARG A 475 16.67 -16.73 1.39
N TYR A 476 17.50 -16.68 2.44
CA TYR A 476 17.63 -17.71 3.45
C TYR A 476 16.83 -17.29 4.67
N PRO A 477 15.58 -17.81 4.84
CA PRO A 477 14.72 -17.39 5.94
C PRO A 477 15.35 -17.59 7.31
N SER A 478 15.09 -16.71 8.25
CA SER A 478 15.65 -16.83 9.61
C SER A 478 15.10 -18.03 10.39
N TRP A 479 13.92 -18.54 10.00
CA TRP A 479 13.29 -19.70 10.64
C TRP A 479 13.81 -21.06 10.12
N VAL A 480 14.62 -21.08 9.08
CA VAL A 480 15.28 -22.31 8.60
C VAL A 480 16.58 -22.49 9.36
N GLU A 481 16.78 -23.65 9.99
CA GLU A 481 18.00 -23.97 10.75
C GLU A 481 19.24 -23.89 9.88
N GLN A 482 20.35 -23.51 10.51
CA GLN A 482 21.66 -23.46 9.87
C GLN A 482 22.03 -24.79 9.21
N GLY A 483 22.46 -24.74 7.94
CA GLY A 483 22.87 -25.89 7.17
C GLY A 483 21.76 -26.79 6.66
N LYS A 484 20.46 -26.41 6.88
CA LYS A 484 19.32 -27.15 6.33
C LYS A 484 18.89 -26.64 4.96
N MET A 485 19.18 -25.40 4.62
CA MET A 485 18.90 -24.86 3.29
C MET A 485 20.01 -25.26 2.31
N GLN A 486 19.61 -25.71 1.12
CA GLN A 486 20.50 -25.97 -0.01
C GLN A 486 20.04 -25.08 -1.18
N VAL A 487 20.98 -24.49 -1.89
CA VAL A 487 20.73 -23.73 -3.13
C VAL A 487 21.70 -24.22 -4.18
N VAL A 488 21.23 -25.09 -5.05
CA VAL A 488 22.06 -25.74 -6.07
C VAL A 488 21.80 -25.09 -7.44
N CYS A 489 22.85 -24.58 -8.06
CA CYS A 489 22.83 -24.09 -9.42
C CYS A 489 23.95 -24.76 -10.22
N ASN A 490 23.61 -25.42 -11.34
CA ASN A 490 24.57 -26.15 -12.19
C ASN A 490 25.49 -27.12 -11.41
N GLY A 491 24.94 -27.80 -10.39
CA GLY A 491 25.66 -28.75 -9.56
C GLY A 491 26.53 -28.15 -8.43
N VAL A 492 26.53 -26.84 -8.27
CA VAL A 492 27.24 -26.14 -7.19
C VAL A 492 26.22 -25.72 -6.12
N ASP A 493 26.51 -26.07 -4.86
CA ASP A 493 25.71 -25.61 -3.71
C ASP A 493 26.26 -24.29 -3.17
N TYR A 494 25.48 -23.23 -3.30
CA TYR A 494 25.80 -21.87 -2.86
C TYR A 494 25.43 -21.58 -1.40
N ALA A 495 24.66 -22.48 -0.74
CA ALA A 495 24.20 -22.27 0.63
C ALA A 495 25.19 -22.75 1.70
N LYS A 496 26.25 -23.49 1.36
CA LYS A 496 27.15 -24.16 2.32
C LYS A 496 27.74 -23.26 3.41
N SER A 497 28.04 -22.00 3.09
CA SER A 497 28.60 -21.01 4.02
C SER A 497 27.62 -19.93 4.44
N ALA A 498 26.39 -19.99 3.93
CA ALA A 498 25.37 -18.98 4.21
C ALA A 498 24.76 -19.17 5.61
N GLN A 499 24.22 -18.08 6.15
CA GLN A 499 23.59 -18.06 7.47
C GLN A 499 22.08 -17.82 7.31
N PRO A 500 21.22 -18.42 8.17
CA PRO A 500 19.84 -18.01 8.29
C PRO A 500 19.73 -16.50 8.46
N GLY A 501 18.69 -15.89 7.92
CA GLY A 501 18.51 -14.43 7.98
C GLY A 501 19.44 -13.68 7.04
N SER A 502 19.80 -14.26 5.87
CA SER A 502 20.63 -13.62 4.85
C SER A 502 20.08 -13.82 3.43
N TYR A 503 20.73 -13.22 2.45
CA TYR A 503 20.53 -13.54 1.04
C TYR A 503 21.74 -14.31 0.50
N ILE A 504 21.48 -15.42 -0.18
CA ILE A 504 22.48 -16.23 -0.87
C ILE A 504 22.66 -15.66 -2.27
N ALA A 505 23.87 -15.23 -2.59
CA ALA A 505 24.20 -14.66 -3.90
C ALA A 505 24.66 -15.73 -4.89
N ILE A 506 24.12 -15.68 -6.10
CA ILE A 506 24.57 -16.44 -7.29
C ILE A 506 24.89 -15.40 -8.35
N ASP A 507 26.16 -15.34 -8.79
CA ASP A 507 26.67 -14.40 -9.79
C ASP A 507 26.54 -14.94 -11.22
#